data_9ca5984275864e52bedff4f93a02be0e
#
_entry.id   9ca5984275864e52bedff4f93a02be0e
#
_cell.length_a   1.000
_cell.length_b   1.000
_cell.length_c   1.000
_cell.angle_alpha   90.00
_cell.angle_beta   90.00
_cell.angle_gamma   90.00
#
_symmetry.space_group_name_H-M   'P 1'
#
loop_
_entity.id
_entity.type
_entity.pdbx_description
1 polymer ?
#
loop_
_entity_poly.entity_id
_entity_poly.type
_entity_poly.pdbx_seq_one_letter_code
_entity_poly.pdbx_strand_id
1 'polypeptide(L)'
;MKKHPLLAAGAAAGTAVLGAAYAVYRVAFYQKPTTKVPSPADMPTRECYRKAMGPDADALARDMFKAVHITAQDGTPLAARYYHHADGAPLAIIFHGYRGYAERDGLGGYTLCTALGYNVLLPDQRAHGYSGGHTITMGVKERYDARDWAVWARSHFGPNVPIFLMGVSMGAATVLLAAGLNLPDNVCGI
;
A
#
# COMPACT_ATOMS: atom_id res chain seq x y z
N MET A 1 -38.42 -16.35 -40.46
CA MET A 1 -37.72 -16.28 -39.14
C MET A 1 -38.23 -15.08 -38.35
N LYS A 2 -39.07 -15.30 -37.31
CA LYS A 2 -39.55 -14.20 -36.45
C LYS A 2 -38.35 -13.74 -35.57
N LYS A 3 -37.86 -12.52 -35.81
CA LYS A 3 -36.87 -11.89 -34.93
C LYS A 3 -37.52 -11.68 -33.56
N HIS A 4 -36.88 -12.15 -32.48
CA HIS A 4 -37.35 -11.95 -31.11
C HIS A 4 -36.86 -10.59 -30.59
N PRO A 5 -37.56 -9.48 -30.79
CA PRO A 5 -37.07 -8.13 -30.47
C PRO A 5 -36.79 -7.94 -28.96
N LEU A 6 -37.54 -8.64 -28.10
CA LEU A 6 -37.35 -8.61 -26.66
C LEU A 6 -36.03 -9.25 -26.23
N LEU A 7 -35.59 -10.35 -26.88
CA LEU A 7 -34.32 -10.98 -26.62
C LEU A 7 -33.15 -10.08 -27.07
N ALA A 8 -33.31 -9.44 -28.24
CA ALA A 8 -32.28 -8.50 -28.73
C ALA A 8 -32.17 -7.26 -27.84
N ALA A 9 -33.29 -6.71 -27.36
CA ALA A 9 -33.31 -5.58 -26.44
C ALA A 9 -32.68 -5.96 -25.08
N GLY A 10 -32.97 -7.16 -24.53
CA GLY A 10 -32.39 -7.67 -23.31
C GLY A 10 -30.86 -7.88 -23.43
N ALA A 11 -30.42 -8.43 -24.58
CA ALA A 11 -28.99 -8.59 -24.83
C ALA A 11 -28.25 -7.23 -24.93
N ALA A 12 -28.82 -6.25 -25.60
CA ALA A 12 -28.29 -4.91 -25.72
C ALA A 12 -28.20 -4.20 -24.36
N ALA A 13 -29.24 -4.30 -23.53
CA ALA A 13 -29.23 -3.76 -22.17
C ALA A 13 -28.17 -4.43 -21.29
N GLY A 14 -28.07 -5.77 -21.33
CA GLY A 14 -27.02 -6.52 -20.61
C GLY A 14 -25.61 -6.10 -21.01
N THR A 15 -25.38 -5.94 -22.32
CA THR A 15 -24.07 -5.46 -22.82
C THR A 15 -23.74 -4.05 -22.32
N ALA A 16 -24.74 -3.15 -22.31
CA ALA A 16 -24.55 -1.78 -21.80
C ALA A 16 -24.20 -1.76 -20.31
N VAL A 17 -24.87 -2.57 -19.49
CA VAL A 17 -24.57 -2.70 -18.05
C VAL A 17 -23.17 -3.24 -17.81
N LEU A 18 -22.78 -4.30 -18.52
CA LEU A 18 -21.42 -4.86 -18.42
C LEU A 18 -20.35 -3.86 -18.88
N GLY A 19 -20.62 -3.13 -19.95
CA GLY A 19 -19.73 -2.06 -20.45
C GLY A 19 -19.55 -0.95 -19.42
N ALA A 20 -20.65 -0.50 -18.79
CA ALA A 20 -20.60 0.51 -17.74
C ALA A 20 -19.84 0.00 -16.51
N ALA A 21 -20.12 -1.22 -16.05
CA ALA A 21 -19.40 -1.84 -14.93
C ALA A 21 -17.90 -1.97 -15.22
N TYR A 22 -17.52 -2.37 -16.43
CA TYR A 22 -16.12 -2.43 -16.84
C TYR A 22 -15.47 -1.05 -16.87
N ALA A 23 -16.18 -0.02 -17.34
CA ALA A 23 -15.67 1.36 -17.32
C ALA A 23 -15.42 1.85 -15.89
N VAL A 24 -16.35 1.60 -14.97
CA VAL A 24 -16.19 1.92 -13.54
C VAL A 24 -14.98 1.17 -12.97
N TYR A 25 -14.84 -0.13 -13.23
CA TYR A 25 -13.67 -0.91 -12.80
C TYR A 25 -12.37 -0.29 -13.32
N ARG A 26 -12.30 0.06 -14.61
CA ARG A 26 -11.12 0.65 -15.22
C ARG A 26 -10.73 2.00 -14.62
N VAL A 27 -11.73 2.80 -14.25
CA VAL A 27 -11.50 4.14 -13.69
C VAL A 27 -11.17 4.07 -12.19
N ALA A 28 -11.93 3.27 -11.43
CA ALA A 28 -11.85 3.29 -9.97
C ALA A 28 -10.86 2.27 -9.39
N PHE A 29 -10.73 1.09 -9.98
CA PHE A 29 -10.01 -0.03 -9.37
C PHE A 29 -8.78 -0.49 -10.14
N TYR A 30 -8.75 -0.28 -11.45
CA TYR A 30 -7.60 -0.72 -12.24
C TYR A 30 -6.44 0.27 -12.13
N GLN A 31 -5.24 -0.27 -11.88
CA GLN A 31 -3.97 0.45 -11.89
C GLN A 31 -3.03 -0.17 -12.92
N LYS A 32 -2.45 0.67 -13.77
CA LYS A 32 -1.39 0.20 -14.66
C LYS A 32 -0.13 -0.09 -13.84
N PRO A 33 0.63 -1.13 -14.19
CA PRO A 33 1.94 -1.34 -13.59
C PRO A 33 2.79 -0.10 -13.77
N THR A 34 3.50 0.28 -12.72
CA THR A 34 4.50 1.32 -12.83
C THR A 34 5.89 0.68 -12.91
N THR A 35 6.73 1.21 -13.78
CA THR A 35 8.13 0.77 -13.90
C THR A 35 9.10 1.77 -13.30
N LYS A 36 8.58 2.93 -12.89
CA LYS A 36 9.38 4.01 -12.32
C LYS A 36 8.59 4.70 -11.21
N VAL A 37 9.07 4.59 -9.99
CA VAL A 37 8.57 5.34 -8.83
C VAL A 37 9.39 6.63 -8.74
N PRO A 38 8.77 7.81 -8.65
CA PRO A 38 9.50 9.06 -8.48
C PRO A 38 10.30 9.07 -7.18
N SER A 39 11.40 9.81 -7.15
CA SER A 39 12.10 10.13 -5.90
C SER A 39 11.14 10.87 -4.96
N PRO A 40 11.27 10.71 -3.63
CA PRO A 40 10.47 11.47 -2.66
C PRO A 40 10.48 12.98 -2.91
N ALA A 41 11.63 13.54 -3.26
CA ALA A 41 11.78 14.96 -3.58
C ALA A 41 11.03 15.41 -4.86
N ASP A 42 10.84 14.49 -5.82
CA ASP A 42 10.21 14.76 -7.12
C ASP A 42 8.73 14.36 -7.17
N MET A 43 8.19 13.81 -6.09
CA MET A 43 6.81 13.32 -6.07
C MET A 43 5.80 14.47 -6.19
N PRO A 44 4.73 14.29 -6.99
CA PRO A 44 3.67 15.28 -7.12
C PRO A 44 3.04 15.60 -5.78
N THR A 45 3.12 16.85 -5.35
CA THR A 45 2.49 17.31 -4.12
C THR A 45 2.10 18.78 -4.24
N ARG A 46 1.21 19.25 -3.35
CA ARG A 46 0.82 20.66 -3.28
C ARG A 46 2.00 21.50 -2.80
N GLU A 47 2.11 22.73 -3.28
CA GLU A 47 3.20 23.65 -2.93
C GLU A 47 3.34 23.88 -1.42
N CYS A 48 2.22 23.98 -0.69
CA CYS A 48 2.25 24.11 0.76
C CYS A 48 2.93 22.93 1.46
N TYR A 49 2.68 21.69 0.99
CA TYR A 49 3.34 20.50 1.50
C TYR A 49 4.82 20.45 1.10
N ARG A 50 5.13 20.79 -0.14
CA ARG A 50 6.52 20.86 -0.60
C ARG A 50 7.35 21.81 0.25
N LYS A 51 6.80 22.98 0.56
CA LYS A 51 7.47 23.97 1.40
C LYS A 51 7.63 23.49 2.85
N ALA A 52 6.61 22.82 3.42
CA ALA A 52 6.63 22.35 4.81
C ALA A 52 7.47 21.05 4.96
N MET A 53 7.35 20.10 4.04
CA MET A 53 7.93 18.76 4.14
C MET A 53 9.14 18.54 3.25
N GLY A 54 9.58 19.56 2.51
CA GLY A 54 10.72 19.45 1.60
C GLY A 54 12.00 18.96 2.27
N PRO A 55 12.41 19.52 3.41
CA PRO A 55 13.60 19.03 4.14
C PRO A 55 13.52 17.55 4.53
N ASP A 56 12.34 17.09 4.97
CA ASP A 56 12.10 15.68 5.32
C ASP A 56 12.11 14.76 4.09
N ALA A 57 11.52 15.22 2.97
CA ALA A 57 11.56 14.49 1.70
C ALA A 57 13.00 14.36 1.16
N ASP A 58 13.79 15.43 1.28
CA ASP A 58 15.20 15.41 0.92
C ASP A 58 16.02 14.50 1.85
N ALA A 59 15.69 14.45 3.14
CA ALA A 59 16.31 13.54 4.09
C ALA A 59 15.98 12.08 3.73
N LEU A 60 14.71 11.76 3.53
CA LEU A 60 14.27 10.42 3.12
C LEU A 60 14.91 10.00 1.78
N ALA A 61 15.01 10.90 0.80
CA ALA A 61 15.61 10.62 -0.49
C ALA A 61 17.11 10.28 -0.41
N ARG A 62 17.79 10.77 0.63
CA ARG A 62 19.22 10.48 0.89
C ARG A 62 19.42 9.29 1.81
N ASP A 63 18.38 8.87 2.54
CA ASP A 63 18.48 7.74 3.45
C ASP A 63 18.62 6.42 2.70
N MET A 64 19.44 5.53 3.23
CA MET A 64 19.69 4.24 2.62
C MET A 64 18.61 3.24 3.06
N PHE A 65 17.93 2.65 2.09
CA PHE A 65 16.99 1.59 2.36
C PHE A 65 17.45 0.24 1.82
N LYS A 66 16.95 -0.82 2.43
CA LYS A 66 17.04 -2.17 1.90
C LYS A 66 15.72 -2.50 1.19
N ALA A 67 15.78 -2.84 -0.09
CA ALA A 67 14.62 -3.36 -0.80
C ALA A 67 14.24 -4.74 -0.25
N VAL A 68 12.98 -4.90 0.08
CA VAL A 68 12.41 -6.15 0.61
C VAL A 68 11.27 -6.61 -0.30
N HIS A 69 11.26 -7.92 -0.57
CA HIS A 69 10.23 -8.55 -1.37
C HIS A 69 9.65 -9.74 -0.63
N ILE A 70 8.34 -9.87 -0.66
CA ILE A 70 7.61 -11.06 -0.17
C ILE A 70 6.61 -11.50 -1.23
N THR A 71 6.08 -12.69 -1.06
CA THR A 71 4.93 -13.17 -1.85
C THR A 71 3.73 -13.23 -0.92
N ALA A 72 2.66 -12.50 -1.26
CA ALA A 72 1.41 -12.55 -0.53
C ALA A 72 0.78 -13.95 -0.58
N GLN A 73 -0.12 -14.24 0.35
CA GLN A 73 -0.81 -15.54 0.43
C GLN A 73 -1.52 -15.93 -0.88
N ASP A 74 -1.98 -14.94 -1.67
CA ASP A 74 -2.62 -15.18 -2.98
C ASP A 74 -1.63 -15.23 -4.16
N GLY A 75 -0.33 -15.28 -3.90
CA GLY A 75 0.72 -15.34 -4.90
C GLY A 75 1.14 -13.98 -5.47
N THR A 76 0.56 -12.87 -5.04
CA THR A 76 0.94 -11.53 -5.50
C THR A 76 2.32 -11.15 -4.97
N PRO A 77 3.31 -10.79 -5.84
CA PRO A 77 4.58 -10.27 -5.36
C PRO A 77 4.40 -8.88 -4.74
N LEU A 78 4.96 -8.68 -3.56
CA LEU A 78 4.91 -7.42 -2.83
C LEU A 78 6.32 -6.90 -2.58
N ALA A 79 6.48 -5.59 -2.69
CA ALA A 79 7.74 -4.88 -2.49
C ALA A 79 7.60 -3.83 -1.38
N ALA A 80 8.68 -3.61 -0.64
CA ALA A 80 8.77 -2.57 0.36
C ALA A 80 10.19 -2.00 0.46
N ARG A 81 10.32 -0.83 1.08
CA ARG A 81 11.59 -0.23 1.46
C ARG A 81 11.72 -0.28 2.96
N TYR A 82 12.79 -0.91 3.44
CA TYR A 82 13.12 -1.00 4.85
C TYR A 82 14.24 -0.01 5.20
N TYR A 83 13.95 0.88 6.12
CA TYR A 83 14.89 1.85 6.69
C TYR A 83 15.29 1.38 8.08
N HIS A 84 16.56 1.07 8.23
CA HIS A 84 17.15 0.57 9.46
C HIS A 84 17.64 1.72 10.33
N HIS A 85 17.20 1.76 11.58
CA HIS A 85 17.68 2.72 12.57
C HIS A 85 18.57 2.05 13.62
N ALA A 86 18.08 0.96 14.24
CA ALA A 86 18.84 0.22 15.23
C ALA A 86 18.35 -1.24 15.35
N ASP A 87 19.26 -2.13 15.74
CA ASP A 87 18.93 -3.52 16.02
C ASP A 87 17.98 -3.63 17.22
N GLY A 88 16.93 -4.43 17.08
CA GLY A 88 15.91 -4.62 18.13
C GLY A 88 14.97 -3.44 18.34
N ALA A 89 15.12 -2.33 17.61
CA ALA A 89 14.19 -1.21 17.67
C ALA A 89 12.78 -1.61 17.19
N PRO A 90 11.72 -0.99 17.72
CA PRO A 90 10.36 -1.22 17.23
C PRO A 90 10.25 -0.96 15.72
N LEU A 91 9.36 -1.66 15.04
CA LEU A 91 9.13 -1.52 13.60
C LEU A 91 7.77 -0.85 13.33
N ALA A 92 7.78 0.26 12.61
CA ALA A 92 6.57 0.85 12.01
C ALA A 92 6.43 0.38 10.56
N ILE A 93 5.27 -0.20 10.21
CA ILE A 93 4.91 -0.56 8.84
C ILE A 93 3.84 0.42 8.38
N ILE A 94 4.15 1.26 7.38
CA ILE A 94 3.32 2.41 7.01
C ILE A 94 2.75 2.24 5.61
N PHE A 95 1.43 2.13 5.49
CA PHE A 95 0.70 1.90 4.24
C PHE A 95 0.19 3.21 3.64
N HIS A 96 0.50 3.45 2.37
CA HIS A 96 0.13 4.65 1.62
C HIS A 96 -1.35 4.67 1.20
N GLY A 97 -1.82 5.83 0.70
CA GLY A 97 -3.19 6.04 0.23
C GLY A 97 -3.47 5.48 -1.17
N TYR A 98 -4.72 5.65 -1.61
CA TYR A 98 -5.19 5.28 -2.94
C TYR A 98 -4.40 6.02 -4.03
N ARG A 99 -3.84 5.26 -4.98
CA ARG A 99 -2.97 5.77 -6.06
C ARG A 99 -1.82 6.64 -5.52
N GLY A 100 -1.41 6.36 -4.31
CA GLY A 100 -0.31 7.03 -3.63
C GLY A 100 1.05 6.40 -3.94
N TYR A 101 2.04 6.90 -3.23
CA TYR A 101 3.40 6.38 -3.22
C TYR A 101 3.82 6.13 -1.77
N ALA A 102 4.48 5.02 -1.51
CA ALA A 102 4.86 4.63 -0.17
C ALA A 102 5.65 5.73 0.57
N GLU A 103 6.65 6.31 -0.08
CA GLU A 103 7.51 7.34 0.49
C GLU A 103 6.83 8.70 0.61
N ARG A 104 5.99 9.10 -0.37
CA ARG A 104 5.28 10.39 -0.30
C ARG A 104 4.26 10.42 0.83
N ASP A 105 3.40 9.40 0.86
CA ASP A 105 2.28 9.36 1.81
C ASP A 105 2.76 8.94 3.20
N GLY A 106 3.83 8.14 3.26
CA GLY A 106 4.46 7.68 4.49
C GLY A 106 5.45 8.67 5.12
N LEU A 107 5.81 9.78 4.43
CA LEU A 107 6.87 10.70 4.85
C LEU A 107 6.70 11.21 6.29
N GLY A 108 5.50 11.69 6.65
CA GLY A 108 5.25 12.20 8.01
C GLY A 108 5.38 11.10 9.08
N GLY A 109 4.91 9.89 8.77
CA GLY A 109 5.09 8.73 9.65
C GLY A 109 6.55 8.29 9.75
N TYR A 110 7.27 8.28 8.62
CA TYR A 110 8.71 8.01 8.58
C TYR A 110 9.49 9.00 9.47
N THR A 111 9.30 10.31 9.28
CA THR A 111 9.98 11.34 10.07
C THR A 111 9.69 11.19 11.56
N LEU A 112 8.42 10.98 11.94
CA LEU A 112 8.04 10.76 13.33
C LEU A 112 8.67 9.50 13.92
N CYS A 113 8.56 8.36 13.23
CA CYS A 113 9.02 7.07 13.72
C CYS A 113 10.55 7.03 13.84
N THR A 114 11.29 7.60 12.87
CA THR A 114 12.75 7.68 12.94
C THR A 114 13.22 8.61 14.07
N ALA A 115 12.52 9.73 14.30
CA ALA A 115 12.80 10.60 15.44
C ALA A 115 12.56 9.92 16.80
N LEU A 116 11.66 8.93 16.85
CA LEU A 116 11.41 8.07 18.03
C LEU A 116 12.35 6.84 18.10
N GLY A 117 13.26 6.68 17.15
CA GLY A 117 14.20 5.58 17.13
C GLY A 117 13.65 4.26 16.57
N TYR A 118 12.56 4.30 15.78
CA TYR A 118 11.97 3.11 15.18
C TYR A 118 12.62 2.77 13.84
N ASN A 119 12.67 1.50 13.52
CA ASN A 119 12.84 1.02 12.17
C ASN A 119 11.56 1.27 11.38
N VAL A 120 11.65 1.53 10.07
CA VAL A 120 10.47 1.83 9.24
C VAL A 120 10.44 0.92 8.02
N LEU A 121 9.28 0.34 7.74
CA LEU A 121 8.98 -0.37 6.51
C LEU A 121 7.89 0.39 5.74
N LEU A 122 8.17 0.74 4.50
CA LEU A 122 7.24 1.41 3.60
C LEU A 122 6.86 0.46 2.46
N PRO A 123 5.78 -0.33 2.58
CA PRO A 123 5.30 -1.19 1.51
C PRO A 123 4.68 -0.38 0.37
N ASP A 124 4.98 -0.76 -0.87
CA ASP A 124 4.10 -0.46 -1.99
C ASP A 124 2.89 -1.41 -1.88
N GLN A 125 1.68 -0.89 -1.70
CA GLN A 125 0.49 -1.74 -1.65
C GLN A 125 0.27 -2.43 -3.00
N ARG A 126 -0.45 -3.58 -3.02
CA ARG A 126 -0.76 -4.27 -4.28
C ARG A 126 -1.26 -3.29 -5.35
N ALA A 127 -0.93 -3.55 -6.61
CA ALA A 127 -1.20 -2.68 -7.77
C ALA A 127 -0.48 -1.32 -7.76
N HIS A 128 0.43 -1.06 -6.81
CA HIS A 128 1.20 0.19 -6.75
C HIS A 128 2.70 -0.09 -6.75
N GLY A 129 3.47 0.94 -7.13
CA GLY A 129 4.92 0.93 -7.06
C GLY A 129 5.53 -0.30 -7.73
N TYR A 130 6.38 -0.99 -6.99
CA TYR A 130 7.04 -2.23 -7.43
C TYR A 130 6.30 -3.50 -7.02
N SER A 131 5.15 -3.37 -6.34
CA SER A 131 4.28 -4.51 -6.02
C SER A 131 3.45 -4.92 -7.23
N GLY A 132 3.14 -6.22 -7.29
CA GLY A 132 2.34 -6.82 -8.35
C GLY A 132 0.84 -6.55 -8.23
N GLY A 133 0.10 -7.12 -9.18
CA GLY A 133 -1.35 -6.94 -9.29
C GLY A 133 -1.74 -5.72 -10.12
N HIS A 134 -3.02 -5.59 -10.41
CA HIS A 134 -3.58 -4.50 -11.22
C HIS A 134 -4.88 -3.96 -10.65
N THR A 135 -5.36 -4.52 -9.54
CA THR A 135 -6.66 -4.16 -8.96
C THR A 135 -6.48 -3.65 -7.55
N ILE A 136 -6.89 -2.41 -7.33
CA ILE A 136 -6.97 -1.79 -6.01
C ILE A 136 -8.30 -2.21 -5.41
N THR A 137 -8.32 -2.73 -4.18
CA THR A 137 -9.53 -3.25 -3.55
C THR A 137 -9.95 -2.50 -2.28
N MET A 138 -9.41 -1.29 -2.09
CA MET A 138 -9.77 -0.37 -1.00
C MET A 138 -9.67 -0.99 0.40
N GLY A 139 -8.64 -1.80 0.62
CA GLY A 139 -8.39 -2.49 1.88
C GLY A 139 -8.90 -3.95 1.94
N VAL A 140 -9.77 -4.38 1.01
CA VAL A 140 -10.37 -5.73 1.06
C VAL A 140 -9.33 -6.83 0.88
N LYS A 141 -8.45 -6.73 -0.09
CA LYS A 141 -7.31 -7.65 -0.27
C LYS A 141 -6.06 -7.13 0.43
N GLU A 142 -5.87 -5.83 0.43
CA GLU A 142 -4.71 -5.15 1.03
C GLU A 142 -4.56 -5.49 2.52
N ARG A 143 -5.66 -5.78 3.26
CA ARG A 143 -5.60 -6.24 4.66
C ARG A 143 -4.80 -7.53 4.84
N TYR A 144 -4.87 -8.45 3.86
CA TYR A 144 -4.10 -9.69 3.91
C TYR A 144 -2.63 -9.44 3.64
N ASP A 145 -2.30 -8.47 2.75
CA ASP A 145 -0.93 -8.03 2.53
C ASP A 145 -0.33 -7.42 3.80
N ALA A 146 -1.12 -6.59 4.52
CA ALA A 146 -0.69 -6.00 5.79
C ALA A 146 -0.37 -7.07 6.82
N ARG A 147 -1.20 -8.12 6.92
CA ARG A 147 -0.90 -9.29 7.77
C ARG A 147 0.37 -10.02 7.30
N ASP A 148 0.51 -10.26 6.01
CA ASP A 148 1.65 -10.99 5.45
C ASP A 148 2.96 -10.22 5.69
N TRP A 149 2.95 -8.88 5.62
CA TRP A 149 4.07 -8.02 6.04
C TRP A 149 4.36 -8.12 7.54
N ALA A 150 3.34 -8.16 8.40
CA ALA A 150 3.53 -8.34 9.84
C ALA A 150 4.12 -9.73 10.17
N VAL A 151 3.65 -10.79 9.50
CA VAL A 151 4.19 -12.15 9.64
C VAL A 151 5.64 -12.21 9.18
N TRP A 152 5.97 -11.60 8.03
CA TRP A 152 7.35 -11.49 7.57
C TRP A 152 8.22 -10.75 8.60
N ALA A 153 7.75 -9.61 9.11
CA ALA A 153 8.49 -8.81 10.08
C ALA A 153 8.78 -9.58 11.37
N ARG A 154 7.77 -10.29 11.91
CA ARG A 154 7.96 -11.17 13.06
C ARG A 154 9.03 -12.25 12.81
N SER A 155 8.98 -12.88 11.64
CA SER A 155 9.94 -13.93 11.27
C SER A 155 11.34 -13.39 11.06
N HIS A 156 11.47 -12.18 10.55
CA HIS A 156 12.74 -11.55 10.18
C HIS A 156 13.46 -10.89 11.38
N PHE A 157 12.70 -10.17 12.22
CA PHE A 157 13.26 -9.40 13.35
C PHE A 157 13.08 -10.10 14.70
N GLY A 158 12.31 -11.19 14.74
CA GLY A 158 12.05 -11.95 15.95
C GLY A 158 10.73 -11.56 16.65
N PRO A 159 10.25 -12.44 17.57
CA PRO A 159 8.95 -12.27 18.24
C PRO A 159 8.92 -11.14 19.27
N ASN A 160 10.09 -10.66 19.71
CA ASN A 160 10.20 -9.65 20.75
C ASN A 160 10.27 -8.20 20.20
N VAL A 161 10.39 -8.02 18.89
CA VAL A 161 10.37 -6.69 18.27
C VAL A 161 8.92 -6.21 18.13
N PRO A 162 8.55 -5.10 18.79
CA PRO A 162 7.19 -4.56 18.66
C PRO A 162 6.93 -4.07 17.25
N ILE A 163 5.78 -4.38 16.70
CA ILE A 163 5.33 -3.95 15.36
C ILE A 163 4.13 -3.01 15.50
N PHE A 164 4.17 -1.90 14.78
CA PHE A 164 3.07 -0.94 14.67
C PHE A 164 2.64 -0.85 13.20
N LEU A 165 1.34 -1.03 12.94
CA LEU A 165 0.77 -0.85 11.62
C LEU A 165 0.17 0.55 11.52
N MET A 166 0.60 1.31 10.54
CA MET A 166 0.13 2.67 10.31
C MET A 166 -0.38 2.81 8.88
N GLY A 167 -1.32 3.69 8.65
CA GLY A 167 -1.86 3.89 7.32
C GLY A 167 -2.45 5.26 7.08
N VAL A 168 -2.37 5.71 5.83
CA VAL A 168 -2.92 6.99 5.36
C VAL A 168 -4.07 6.70 4.39
N SER A 169 -5.26 7.28 4.62
CA SER A 169 -6.43 7.14 3.74
C SER A 169 -6.77 5.66 3.47
N MET A 170 -6.63 5.16 2.23
CA MET A 170 -6.81 3.74 1.91
C MET A 170 -5.89 2.83 2.74
N GLY A 171 -4.66 3.27 3.04
CA GLY A 171 -3.77 2.55 3.95
C GLY A 171 -4.33 2.42 5.36
N ALA A 172 -5.06 3.45 5.86
CA ALA A 172 -5.76 3.36 7.13
C ALA A 172 -6.89 2.29 7.08
N ALA A 173 -7.67 2.24 5.99
CA ALA A 173 -8.64 1.17 5.79
C ALA A 173 -7.97 -0.22 5.76
N THR A 174 -6.82 -0.32 5.10
CA THR A 174 -6.02 -1.56 5.04
C THR A 174 -5.67 -2.05 6.45
N VAL A 175 -5.08 -1.21 7.30
CA VAL A 175 -4.63 -1.63 8.64
C VAL A 175 -5.81 -1.86 9.59
N LEU A 176 -6.86 -1.05 9.54
CA LEU A 176 -8.07 -1.25 10.35
C LEU A 176 -8.79 -2.57 10.00
N LEU A 177 -8.87 -2.91 8.71
CA LEU A 177 -9.42 -4.19 8.28
C LEU A 177 -8.49 -5.37 8.61
N ALA A 178 -7.17 -5.15 8.63
CA ALA A 178 -6.21 -6.16 9.06
C ALA A 178 -6.33 -6.47 10.55
N ALA A 179 -6.73 -5.50 11.40
CA ALA A 179 -6.97 -5.71 12.83
C ALA A 179 -8.01 -6.80 13.12
N GLY A 180 -8.94 -7.04 12.19
CA GLY A 180 -9.92 -8.13 12.27
C GLY A 180 -9.37 -9.51 11.88
N LEU A 181 -8.09 -9.61 11.52
CA LEU A 181 -7.41 -10.86 11.17
C LEU A 181 -6.53 -11.33 12.34
N ASN A 182 -6.10 -12.60 12.29
CA ASN A 182 -5.09 -13.12 13.22
C ASN A 182 -3.73 -12.50 12.86
N LEU A 183 -3.39 -11.38 13.50
CA LEU A 183 -2.08 -10.75 13.43
C LEU A 183 -1.10 -11.43 14.39
N PRO A 184 0.21 -11.36 14.13
CA PRO A 184 1.23 -11.79 15.10
C PRO A 184 1.09 -11.09 16.46
N ASP A 185 1.39 -11.80 17.55
CA ASP A 185 1.21 -11.30 18.93
C ASP A 185 2.06 -10.07 19.26
N ASN A 186 3.14 -9.84 18.52
CA ASN A 186 3.99 -8.67 18.66
C ASN A 186 3.54 -7.46 17.83
N VAL A 187 2.36 -7.50 17.21
CA VAL A 187 1.69 -6.30 16.68
C VAL A 187 1.02 -5.58 17.85
N CYS A 188 1.63 -4.47 18.28
CA CYS A 188 1.28 -3.76 19.52
C CYS A 188 0.33 -2.58 19.30
N GLY A 189 0.13 -2.13 18.04
CA GLY A 189 -0.73 -0.99 17.73
C GLY A 189 -1.07 -0.86 16.25
N ILE A 190 -2.20 -0.20 15.98
CA ILE A 190 -2.72 0.14 14.66
C ILE A 190 -3.16 1.60 14.67
#